data_340a38bdffc6cf1c11d6dd62557c4352
#
_entry.id   340a38bdffc6cf1c11d6dd62557c4352
#
_cell.length_a   1.000
_cell.length_b   1.000
_cell.length_c   1.000
_cell.angle_alpha   90.00
_cell.angle_beta   90.00
_cell.angle_gamma   90.00
#
_symmetry.space_group_name_H-M   'P 1'
#
loop_
_entity.id
_entity.type
_entity.pdbx_description
1 polymer ?
#
loop_
_entity_poly.entity_id
_entity_poly.type
_entity_poly.pdbx_seq_one_letter_code
_entity_poly.pdbx_strand_id
1 'polypeptide(L)'
;MDLDKLKLILTENKIFVEDKTKNFICKCPYCGDHPNPRKQGHLYVSKNSELPVAHCWFCTGAWPITKLIKDLTGDRNLYKEVISEEELNTSYQKDKKYSAKQRTVKYKVPALSEDFSAKKMYIRKRTGNKLTAEEVPNLILNFTEFLSMNHLDIVGKDKMISDQEINLIQNQFVGFLSANNTLIYCRNVDPLSKFKFRKIPLQTDGLHLLDYWKIPVDMTSNLIVMAEGNFDILSEYGFDSLKLKDKARVYVGGNTFAYSSLLKSVCFDEDLYRADIVILSDSDKPAYWYKKFLKENSHIIKTCKIYMNKSGKDFGVFPPRPSQIV
;
A
#
# COMPACT_ATOMS: atom_id res chain seq x y z
N MET A 1 21.06 -16.69 -11.25
CA MET A 1 19.70 -17.29 -11.47
C MET A 1 19.58 -17.77 -12.91
N ASP A 2 19.25 -19.04 -13.12
CA ASP A 2 19.02 -19.64 -14.44
C ASP A 2 17.62 -19.24 -14.96
N LEU A 3 17.61 -18.29 -15.90
CA LEU A 3 16.35 -17.70 -16.43
C LEU A 3 15.64 -18.65 -17.39
N ASP A 4 16.39 -19.49 -18.12
CA ASP A 4 15.81 -20.42 -19.09
C ASP A 4 15.07 -21.54 -18.35
N LYS A 5 15.67 -22.06 -17.30
CA LYS A 5 15.03 -23.04 -16.44
C LYS A 5 13.83 -22.49 -15.69
N LEU A 6 13.92 -21.24 -15.17
CA LEU A 6 12.77 -20.58 -14.57
C LEU A 6 11.62 -20.41 -15.57
N LYS A 7 11.92 -19.95 -16.78
CA LYS A 7 10.93 -19.82 -17.86
C LYS A 7 10.30 -21.15 -18.24
N LEU A 8 11.09 -22.22 -18.31
CA LEU A 8 10.59 -23.57 -18.58
C LEU A 8 9.57 -24.00 -17.51
N ILE A 9 9.90 -23.86 -16.23
CA ILE A 9 9.00 -24.17 -15.10
C ILE A 9 7.69 -23.39 -15.22
N LEU A 10 7.74 -22.09 -15.48
CA LEU A 10 6.55 -21.25 -15.62
C LEU A 10 5.68 -21.67 -16.81
N THR A 11 6.31 -22.11 -17.90
CA THR A 11 5.62 -22.57 -19.12
C THR A 11 4.95 -23.92 -18.93
N GLU A 12 5.65 -24.90 -18.38
CA GLU A 12 5.14 -26.25 -18.09
C GLU A 12 3.93 -26.20 -17.13
N ASN A 13 3.97 -25.26 -16.18
CA ASN A 13 2.86 -25.04 -15.26
C ASN A 13 1.75 -24.13 -15.84
N LYS A 14 1.81 -23.81 -17.13
CA LYS A 14 0.78 -23.06 -17.89
C LYS A 14 0.46 -21.66 -17.33
N ILE A 15 1.38 -21.06 -16.62
CA ILE A 15 1.21 -19.70 -16.07
C ILE A 15 1.97 -18.64 -16.85
N PHE A 16 2.96 -19.00 -17.67
CA PHE A 16 3.73 -18.06 -18.48
C PHE A 16 2.85 -17.36 -19.52
N VAL A 17 2.97 -16.04 -19.65
CA VAL A 17 2.22 -15.21 -20.60
C VAL A 17 3.16 -14.48 -21.55
N GLU A 18 4.15 -13.73 -21.03
CA GLU A 18 5.00 -12.86 -21.82
C GLU A 18 6.39 -12.72 -21.18
N ASP A 19 7.38 -12.51 -22.03
CA ASP A 19 8.77 -12.25 -21.66
C ASP A 19 9.09 -10.77 -21.81
N LYS A 20 9.31 -10.04 -20.70
CA LYS A 20 9.74 -8.65 -20.66
C LYS A 20 11.20 -8.54 -20.21
N THR A 21 11.81 -7.40 -20.45
CA THR A 21 13.24 -7.17 -20.15
C THR A 21 13.61 -7.47 -18.69
N LYS A 22 12.79 -7.03 -17.74
CA LYS A 22 13.07 -7.16 -16.30
C LYS A 22 12.29 -8.28 -15.60
N ASN A 23 11.20 -8.76 -16.19
CA ASN A 23 10.29 -9.73 -15.57
C ASN A 23 9.72 -10.71 -16.60
N PHE A 24 9.37 -11.91 -16.14
CA PHE A 24 8.37 -12.73 -16.81
C PHE A 24 6.99 -12.30 -16.34
N ILE A 25 6.07 -12.14 -17.29
CA ILE A 25 4.65 -11.87 -17.00
C ILE A 25 3.92 -13.20 -16.97
N CYS A 26 3.21 -13.48 -15.90
CA CYS A 26 2.56 -14.76 -15.66
C CYS A 26 1.13 -14.60 -15.17
N LYS A 27 0.32 -15.64 -15.33
CA LYS A 27 -0.94 -15.79 -14.60
C LYS A 27 -0.64 -16.10 -13.15
N CYS A 28 -1.38 -15.49 -12.24
CA CYS A 28 -1.16 -15.72 -10.81
C CYS A 28 -1.80 -17.05 -10.36
N PRO A 29 -1.02 -18.03 -9.87
CA PRO A 29 -1.57 -19.31 -9.42
C PRO A 29 -2.35 -19.19 -8.09
N TYR A 30 -2.14 -18.11 -7.34
CA TYR A 30 -2.73 -17.95 -6.02
C TYR A 30 -4.11 -17.31 -6.03
N CYS A 31 -4.39 -16.41 -6.97
CA CYS A 31 -5.70 -15.75 -7.07
C CYS A 31 -6.50 -16.15 -8.32
N GLY A 32 -5.92 -16.98 -9.19
CA GLY A 32 -6.52 -17.37 -10.47
C GLY A 32 -6.48 -16.24 -11.51
N ASP A 33 -5.83 -15.11 -11.18
CA ASP A 33 -5.71 -13.93 -12.03
C ASP A 33 -7.09 -13.30 -12.43
N HIS A 34 -7.11 -12.43 -13.42
CA HIS A 34 -8.34 -11.77 -13.86
C HIS A 34 -9.24 -12.73 -14.63
N PRO A 35 -10.56 -12.77 -14.40
CA PRO A 35 -11.48 -13.68 -15.08
C PRO A 35 -11.55 -13.46 -16.61
N ASN A 36 -11.27 -12.23 -17.09
CA ASN A 36 -11.19 -11.94 -18.51
C ASN A 36 -9.81 -12.35 -19.07
N PRO A 37 -9.74 -13.30 -20.05
CA PRO A 37 -8.45 -13.76 -20.60
C PRO A 37 -7.57 -12.66 -21.19
N ARG A 38 -8.17 -11.60 -21.74
CA ARG A 38 -7.45 -10.44 -22.32
C ARG A 38 -6.78 -9.55 -21.26
N LYS A 39 -7.13 -9.73 -19.99
CA LYS A 39 -6.60 -8.98 -18.84
C LYS A 39 -5.83 -9.88 -17.89
N GLN A 40 -5.40 -11.06 -18.30
CA GLN A 40 -4.55 -11.96 -17.52
C GLN A 40 -3.07 -11.55 -17.62
N GLY A 41 -2.26 -12.05 -16.69
CA GLY A 41 -0.83 -11.76 -16.65
C GLY A 41 -0.51 -10.63 -15.67
N HIS A 42 -0.96 -10.74 -14.43
CA HIS A 42 -0.70 -9.76 -13.37
C HIS A 42 0.40 -10.20 -12.41
N LEU A 43 0.92 -11.42 -12.53
CA LEU A 43 2.07 -11.88 -11.76
C LEU A 43 3.35 -11.54 -12.50
N TYR A 44 4.18 -10.71 -11.88
CA TYR A 44 5.50 -10.31 -12.37
C TYR A 44 6.55 -11.12 -11.62
N VAL A 45 7.24 -12.01 -12.33
CA VAL A 45 8.33 -12.82 -11.79
C VAL A 45 9.66 -12.17 -12.16
N SER A 46 10.40 -11.70 -11.17
CA SER A 46 11.65 -10.96 -11.36
C SER A 46 12.72 -11.81 -12.04
N LYS A 47 13.44 -11.22 -12.99
CA LYS A 47 14.66 -11.79 -13.59
C LYS A 47 15.93 -11.39 -12.84
N ASN A 48 15.80 -10.58 -11.80
CA ASN A 48 16.94 -10.13 -11.00
C ASN A 48 17.25 -11.17 -9.92
N SER A 49 18.46 -11.75 -9.96
CA SER A 49 18.93 -12.72 -8.96
C SER A 49 19.14 -12.08 -7.57
N GLU A 50 19.36 -10.77 -7.53
CA GLU A 50 19.49 -10.03 -6.25
C GLU A 50 18.15 -9.83 -5.54
N LEU A 51 17.04 -9.90 -6.29
CA LEU A 51 15.68 -9.77 -5.76
C LEU A 51 14.77 -10.81 -6.40
N PRO A 52 14.93 -12.11 -6.04
CA PRO A 52 14.19 -13.21 -6.64
C PRO A 52 12.76 -13.30 -6.06
N VAL A 53 11.88 -12.39 -6.50
CA VAL A 53 10.47 -12.30 -6.04
C VAL A 53 9.50 -12.39 -7.20
N ALA A 54 8.31 -12.88 -6.90
CA ALA A 54 7.14 -12.82 -7.76
C ALA A 54 6.08 -11.96 -7.09
N HIS A 55 5.55 -10.96 -7.80
CA HIS A 55 4.54 -10.04 -7.30
C HIS A 55 3.32 -9.98 -8.23
N CYS A 56 2.15 -10.17 -7.68
CA CYS A 56 0.89 -10.08 -8.42
C CYS A 56 0.20 -8.73 -8.18
N TRP A 57 0.02 -7.95 -9.23
CA TRP A 57 -0.67 -6.65 -9.18
C TRP A 57 -2.19 -6.75 -8.97
N PHE A 58 -2.77 -7.92 -9.24
CA PHE A 58 -4.21 -8.13 -9.05
C PHE A 58 -4.58 -8.47 -7.61
N CYS A 59 -3.88 -9.45 -6.98
CA CYS A 59 -4.12 -9.81 -5.58
C CYS A 59 -3.12 -9.17 -4.61
N THR A 60 -2.17 -8.37 -5.13
CA THR A 60 -1.10 -7.71 -4.39
C THR A 60 -0.19 -8.63 -3.56
N GLY A 61 -0.28 -9.94 -3.77
CA GLY A 61 0.59 -10.90 -3.11
C GLY A 61 2.01 -10.85 -3.66
N ALA A 62 3.00 -11.00 -2.77
CA ALA A 62 4.40 -11.11 -3.11
C ALA A 62 4.99 -12.37 -2.48
N TRP A 63 5.78 -13.10 -3.27
CA TRP A 63 6.36 -14.37 -2.83
C TRP A 63 7.79 -14.50 -3.31
N PRO A 64 8.70 -15.10 -2.52
CA PRO A 64 10.00 -15.54 -3.02
C PRO A 64 9.81 -16.50 -4.21
N ILE A 65 10.68 -16.41 -5.20
CA ILE A 65 10.64 -17.32 -6.36
C ILE A 65 10.76 -18.80 -5.91
N THR A 66 11.53 -19.05 -4.86
CA THR A 66 11.66 -20.40 -4.25
C THR A 66 10.32 -20.97 -3.80
N LYS A 67 9.46 -20.12 -3.20
CA LYS A 67 8.10 -20.52 -2.82
C LYS A 67 7.22 -20.75 -4.04
N LEU A 68 7.29 -19.87 -5.04
CA LEU A 68 6.53 -20.00 -6.28
C LEU A 68 6.86 -21.32 -6.97
N ILE A 69 8.16 -21.64 -7.15
CA ILE A 69 8.60 -22.90 -7.78
C ILE A 69 8.06 -24.10 -7.01
N LYS A 70 8.22 -24.10 -5.68
CA LYS A 70 7.71 -25.19 -4.84
C LYS A 70 6.19 -25.37 -4.97
N ASP A 71 5.43 -24.27 -4.94
CA ASP A 71 3.97 -24.33 -5.00
C ASP A 71 3.46 -24.77 -6.38
N LEU A 72 4.20 -24.48 -7.45
CA LEU A 72 3.88 -24.90 -8.82
C LEU A 72 4.22 -26.37 -9.07
N THR A 73 5.36 -26.83 -8.61
CA THR A 73 5.92 -28.13 -8.99
C THR A 73 5.73 -29.22 -7.92
N GLY A 74 5.44 -28.83 -6.69
CA GLY A 74 5.45 -29.74 -5.53
C GLY A 74 6.86 -30.12 -5.04
N ASP A 75 7.91 -29.82 -5.81
CA ASP A 75 9.29 -30.14 -5.46
C ASP A 75 9.92 -29.02 -4.59
N ARG A 76 10.39 -29.43 -3.41
CA ARG A 76 11.03 -28.52 -2.45
C ARG A 76 12.46 -28.14 -2.81
N ASN A 77 13.10 -28.86 -3.71
CA ASN A 77 14.51 -28.68 -4.05
C ASN A 77 14.75 -28.11 -5.45
N LEU A 78 13.75 -28.15 -6.33
CA LEU A 78 13.89 -27.71 -7.72
C LEU A 78 14.36 -26.27 -7.86
N TYR A 79 14.07 -25.40 -6.89
CA TYR A 79 14.56 -24.01 -6.89
C TYR A 79 16.09 -23.91 -6.88
N LYS A 80 16.81 -24.93 -6.34
CA LYS A 80 18.28 -24.96 -6.32
C LYS A 80 18.90 -25.06 -7.70
N GLU A 81 18.13 -25.55 -8.65
CA GLU A 81 18.51 -25.61 -10.06
C GLU A 81 18.30 -24.30 -10.80
N VAL A 82 17.52 -23.38 -10.21
CA VAL A 82 17.21 -22.06 -10.75
C VAL A 82 18.03 -20.95 -10.07
N ILE A 83 18.22 -21.06 -8.75
CA ILE A 83 18.90 -20.04 -7.93
C ILE A 83 19.93 -20.75 -7.05
N SER A 84 21.20 -20.32 -7.11
CA SER A 84 22.25 -20.87 -6.24
C SER A 84 22.03 -20.47 -4.77
N GLU A 85 22.56 -21.29 -3.85
CA GLU A 85 22.51 -21.00 -2.41
C GLU A 85 23.25 -19.69 -2.06
N GLU A 86 24.31 -19.33 -2.79
CA GLU A 86 25.04 -18.08 -2.63
C GLU A 86 24.20 -16.88 -3.01
N GLU A 87 23.46 -16.93 -4.12
CA GLU A 87 22.54 -15.88 -4.56
C GLU A 87 21.39 -15.68 -3.55
N LEU A 88 20.84 -16.76 -3.00
CA LEU A 88 19.81 -16.71 -1.96
C LEU A 88 20.34 -16.09 -0.68
N ASN A 89 21.52 -16.49 -0.20
CA ASN A 89 22.12 -15.95 1.01
C ASN A 89 22.44 -14.46 0.87
N THR A 90 22.91 -14.02 -0.31
CA THR A 90 23.18 -12.61 -0.60
C THR A 90 21.89 -11.81 -0.60
N SER A 91 20.82 -12.32 -1.17
CA SER A 91 19.48 -11.72 -1.17
C SER A 91 18.92 -11.58 0.25
N TYR A 92 18.93 -12.66 1.06
CA TYR A 92 18.45 -12.62 2.45
C TYR A 92 19.26 -11.69 3.35
N GLN A 93 20.57 -11.57 3.15
CA GLN A 93 21.40 -10.64 3.93
C GLN A 93 21.13 -9.18 3.52
N LYS A 94 20.93 -8.90 2.23
CA LYS A 94 20.50 -7.58 1.76
C LYS A 94 19.15 -7.21 2.36
N ASP A 95 18.15 -8.10 2.32
CA ASP A 95 16.81 -7.87 2.89
C ASP A 95 16.86 -7.55 4.39
N LYS A 96 17.64 -8.28 5.18
CA LYS A 96 17.84 -7.98 6.60
C LYS A 96 18.52 -6.62 6.83
N LYS A 97 19.52 -6.28 6.01
CA LYS A 97 20.25 -5.01 6.11
C LYS A 97 19.37 -3.83 5.68
N TYR A 98 18.52 -4.02 4.67
CA TYR A 98 17.56 -3.02 4.17
C TYR A 98 16.40 -2.81 5.14
N SER A 99 15.77 -3.86 5.66
CA SER A 99 14.66 -3.74 6.60
C SER A 99 15.07 -3.04 7.91
N ALA A 100 16.27 -3.30 8.41
CA ALA A 100 16.80 -2.64 9.60
C ALA A 100 17.13 -1.15 9.35
N LYS A 101 17.60 -0.79 8.14
CA LYS A 101 17.98 0.58 7.78
C LYS A 101 16.75 1.44 7.45
N GLN A 102 15.71 0.87 6.87
CA GLN A 102 14.48 1.58 6.49
C GLN A 102 13.69 2.10 7.69
N ARG A 103 13.72 1.41 8.83
CA ARG A 103 12.96 1.78 10.05
C ARG A 103 13.51 2.98 10.81
N THR A 104 14.69 3.50 10.44
CA THR A 104 15.37 4.56 11.18
C THR A 104 15.35 5.94 10.53
N VAL A 105 14.94 6.04 9.25
CA VAL A 105 14.92 7.33 8.56
C VAL A 105 13.65 8.09 8.96
N LYS A 106 13.83 9.21 9.69
CA LYS A 106 12.75 10.14 10.01
C LYS A 106 12.87 11.36 9.11
N TYR A 107 11.88 11.60 8.28
CA TYR A 107 11.79 12.81 7.49
C TYR A 107 11.08 13.92 8.26
N LYS A 108 11.54 15.14 8.04
CA LYS A 108 10.87 16.35 8.53
C LYS A 108 9.78 16.74 7.53
N VAL A 109 8.59 17.04 8.03
CA VAL A 109 7.49 17.58 7.22
C VAL A 109 7.53 19.12 7.30
N PRO A 110 7.47 19.84 6.16
CA PRO A 110 7.43 21.29 6.14
C PRO A 110 6.25 21.85 6.94
N ALA A 111 6.44 23.01 7.54
CA ALA A 111 5.35 23.76 8.13
C ALA A 111 4.32 24.14 7.04
N LEU A 112 3.04 24.20 7.43
CA LEU A 112 1.96 24.56 6.50
C LEU A 112 1.89 26.07 6.35
N SER A 113 2.32 26.59 5.19
CA SER A 113 2.23 28.03 4.88
C SER A 113 0.85 28.41 4.34
N GLU A 114 0.56 29.72 4.30
CA GLU A 114 -0.69 30.26 3.74
C GLU A 114 -0.76 30.13 2.20
N ASP A 115 0.38 29.95 1.53
CA ASP A 115 0.46 29.85 0.07
C ASP A 115 -0.30 28.64 -0.51
N PHE A 116 -0.66 27.65 0.33
CA PHE A 116 -1.37 26.45 -0.07
C PHE A 116 -2.86 26.47 0.27
N SER A 117 -3.49 27.61 0.26
CA SER A 117 -4.90 27.83 0.61
C SER A 117 -5.86 26.90 -0.15
N ALA A 118 -5.66 26.67 -1.45
CA ALA A 118 -6.48 25.78 -2.26
C ALA A 118 -6.37 24.30 -1.80
N LYS A 119 -5.17 23.84 -1.45
CA LYS A 119 -4.95 22.48 -0.92
C LYS A 119 -5.54 22.33 0.49
N LYS A 120 -5.37 23.33 1.36
CA LYS A 120 -6.01 23.37 2.68
C LYS A 120 -7.53 23.34 2.57
N MET A 121 -8.11 24.12 1.66
CA MET A 121 -9.54 24.11 1.38
C MET A 121 -10.03 22.77 0.85
N TYR A 122 -9.25 22.09 0.00
CA TYR A 122 -9.59 20.75 -0.47
C TYR A 122 -9.70 19.75 0.70
N ILE A 123 -8.77 19.77 1.65
CA ILE A 123 -8.82 18.90 2.84
C ILE A 123 -10.08 19.21 3.66
N ARG A 124 -10.34 20.49 3.96
CA ARG A 124 -11.55 20.89 4.68
C ARG A 124 -12.82 20.42 3.96
N LYS A 125 -12.90 20.59 2.65
CA LYS A 125 -14.03 20.14 1.85
C LYS A 125 -14.21 18.61 1.91
N ARG A 126 -13.11 17.85 1.78
CA ARG A 126 -13.14 16.37 1.82
C ARG A 126 -13.49 15.80 3.19
N THR A 127 -13.28 16.55 4.24
CA THR A 127 -13.63 16.17 5.62
C THR A 127 -14.89 16.90 6.12
N GLY A 128 -15.66 17.53 5.21
CA GLY A 128 -16.87 18.27 5.53
C GLY A 128 -16.67 19.37 6.55
N ASN A 129 -15.55 20.09 6.49
CA ASN A 129 -15.11 21.14 7.40
C ASN A 129 -14.89 20.66 8.86
N LYS A 130 -14.70 19.36 9.08
CA LYS A 130 -14.44 18.77 10.40
C LYS A 130 -12.98 18.78 10.80
N LEU A 131 -12.08 18.79 9.80
CA LEU A 131 -10.63 18.85 10.03
C LEU A 131 -10.01 20.00 9.23
N THR A 132 -9.03 20.66 9.81
CA THR A 132 -8.10 21.55 9.12
C THR A 132 -6.90 20.78 8.62
N ALA A 133 -6.08 21.39 7.78
CA ALA A 133 -4.84 20.75 7.29
C ALA A 133 -3.85 20.49 8.44
N GLU A 134 -3.84 21.38 9.44
CA GLU A 134 -2.96 21.34 10.61
C GLU A 134 -3.27 20.15 11.53
N GLU A 135 -4.48 19.62 11.48
CA GLU A 135 -4.91 18.45 12.25
C GLU A 135 -4.58 17.13 11.56
N VAL A 136 -4.09 17.17 10.30
CA VAL A 136 -3.75 15.97 9.51
C VAL A 136 -2.29 15.62 9.73
N PRO A 137 -1.97 14.49 10.38
CA PRO A 137 -0.58 14.14 10.67
C PRO A 137 0.19 13.82 9.39
N ASN A 138 1.47 14.23 9.37
CA ASN A 138 2.39 13.94 8.27
C ASN A 138 1.88 14.38 6.88
N LEU A 139 1.17 15.50 6.84
CA LEU A 139 0.64 16.10 5.61
C LEU A 139 1.71 16.94 4.91
N ILE A 140 1.93 16.69 3.63
CA ILE A 140 2.86 17.43 2.77
C ILE A 140 2.03 18.27 1.78
N LEU A 141 2.12 19.59 1.87
CA LEU A 141 1.56 20.54 0.89
C LEU A 141 2.65 21.12 0.00
N ASN A 142 3.86 21.32 0.56
CA ASN A 142 5.05 21.81 -0.13
C ASN A 142 6.02 20.67 -0.40
N PHE A 143 5.94 20.06 -1.58
CA PHE A 143 6.78 18.92 -1.95
C PHE A 143 8.23 19.32 -2.22
N THR A 144 8.46 20.48 -2.85
CA THR A 144 9.81 20.95 -3.14
C THR A 144 10.59 21.25 -1.87
N GLU A 145 9.96 21.86 -0.89
CA GLU A 145 10.56 22.10 0.42
C GLU A 145 10.80 20.78 1.18
N PHE A 146 9.81 19.85 1.13
CA PHE A 146 9.97 18.52 1.74
C PHE A 146 11.19 17.79 1.18
N LEU A 147 11.36 17.77 -0.14
CA LEU A 147 12.51 17.13 -0.77
C LEU A 147 13.81 17.80 -0.40
N SER A 148 13.85 19.14 -0.44
CA SER A 148 15.05 19.93 -0.11
C SER A 148 15.49 19.75 1.34
N MET A 149 14.59 19.92 2.31
CA MET A 149 14.93 19.82 3.74
C MET A 149 15.34 18.42 4.20
N ASN A 150 14.96 17.40 3.42
CA ASN A 150 15.32 16.01 3.69
C ASN A 150 16.45 15.49 2.77
N HIS A 151 17.05 16.35 1.95
CA HIS A 151 18.13 16.02 1.01
C HIS A 151 17.78 14.86 0.07
N LEU A 152 16.53 14.83 -0.42
CA LEU A 152 16.02 13.76 -1.29
C LEU A 152 16.28 14.10 -2.76
N ASP A 153 17.27 13.46 -3.34
CA ASP A 153 17.68 13.66 -4.74
C ASP A 153 16.95 12.68 -5.69
N ILE A 154 15.63 12.81 -5.78
CA ILE A 154 14.74 11.93 -6.57
C ILE A 154 14.11 12.63 -7.78
N VAL A 155 14.43 13.92 -8.04
CA VAL A 155 13.88 14.73 -9.13
C VAL A 155 14.97 15.04 -10.15
N GLY A 156 14.65 14.93 -11.44
CA GLY A 156 15.53 15.28 -12.55
C GLY A 156 15.47 14.30 -13.72
N LYS A 157 16.31 14.54 -14.72
CA LYS A 157 16.45 13.63 -15.86
C LYS A 157 16.98 12.28 -15.38
N ASP A 158 16.34 11.19 -15.81
CA ASP A 158 16.67 9.81 -15.44
C ASP A 158 16.47 9.47 -13.95
N LYS A 159 15.81 10.35 -13.19
CA LYS A 159 15.40 10.10 -11.79
C LYS A 159 13.95 9.63 -11.71
N MET A 160 13.50 9.38 -10.48
CA MET A 160 12.18 8.83 -10.18
C MET A 160 11.03 9.77 -10.59
N ILE A 161 11.25 11.07 -10.52
CA ILE A 161 10.29 12.13 -10.81
C ILE A 161 10.96 13.11 -11.78
N SER A 162 10.32 13.43 -12.90
CA SER A 162 10.82 14.46 -13.81
C SER A 162 10.56 15.87 -13.27
N ASP A 163 11.28 16.88 -13.79
CA ASP A 163 11.05 18.28 -13.41
C ASP A 163 9.64 18.77 -13.73
N GLN A 164 9.04 18.27 -14.81
CA GLN A 164 7.64 18.57 -15.15
C GLN A 164 6.67 17.94 -14.16
N GLU A 165 6.94 16.69 -13.76
CA GLU A 165 6.09 15.95 -12.83
C GLU A 165 6.14 16.55 -11.42
N ILE A 166 7.30 17.00 -10.92
CA ILE A 166 7.38 17.63 -9.61
C ILE A 166 6.60 18.96 -9.56
N ASN A 167 6.62 19.73 -10.65
CA ASN A 167 5.82 20.96 -10.76
C ASN A 167 4.31 20.65 -10.72
N LEU A 168 3.87 19.60 -11.40
CA LEU A 168 2.47 19.15 -11.32
C LEU A 168 2.10 18.73 -9.90
N ILE A 169 2.96 17.93 -9.25
CA ILE A 169 2.76 17.45 -7.88
C ILE A 169 2.73 18.64 -6.91
N GLN A 170 3.67 19.56 -7.03
CA GLN A 170 3.75 20.75 -6.19
C GLN A 170 2.48 21.61 -6.27
N ASN A 171 1.87 21.73 -7.44
CA ASN A 171 0.70 22.61 -7.62
C ASN A 171 -0.63 21.90 -7.35
N GLN A 172 -0.75 20.62 -7.67
CA GLN A 172 -2.05 19.94 -7.71
C GLN A 172 -2.22 18.80 -6.70
N PHE A 173 -1.19 18.43 -5.93
CA PHE A 173 -1.32 17.29 -5.04
C PHE A 173 -1.16 17.66 -3.57
N VAL A 174 -1.88 16.95 -2.73
CA VAL A 174 -1.58 16.81 -1.31
C VAL A 174 -0.90 15.47 -1.08
N GLY A 175 0.09 15.43 -0.18
CA GLY A 175 0.86 14.24 0.14
C GLY A 175 0.65 13.79 1.59
N PHE A 176 0.65 12.50 1.81
CA PHE A 176 0.60 11.85 3.11
C PHE A 176 1.85 11.00 3.27
N LEU A 177 2.77 11.41 4.13
CA LEU A 177 3.97 10.62 4.42
C LEU A 177 3.58 9.36 5.16
N SER A 178 4.04 8.22 4.68
CA SER A 178 3.74 6.92 5.26
C SER A 178 4.34 6.73 6.66
N ALA A 179 3.81 5.78 7.41
CA ALA A 179 4.18 5.51 8.80
C ALA A 179 5.65 5.13 8.97
N ASN A 180 6.21 4.40 8.00
CA ASN A 180 7.60 3.96 7.99
C ASN A 180 8.50 4.87 7.11
N ASN A 181 7.98 6.01 6.65
CA ASN A 181 8.71 6.99 5.85
C ASN A 181 9.26 6.47 4.52
N THR A 182 8.66 5.44 3.93
CA THR A 182 9.14 4.86 2.68
C THR A 182 8.42 5.39 1.45
N LEU A 183 7.22 5.95 1.65
CA LEU A 183 6.34 6.43 0.58
C LEU A 183 5.68 7.77 0.92
N ILE A 184 5.37 8.55 -0.12
CA ILE A 184 4.34 9.60 -0.04
C ILE A 184 3.15 9.16 -0.87
N TYR A 185 1.98 9.09 -0.23
CA TYR A 185 0.71 8.90 -0.90
C TYR A 185 0.16 10.24 -1.36
N CYS A 186 0.14 10.47 -2.66
CA CYS A 186 -0.28 11.75 -3.24
C CYS A 186 -1.70 11.66 -3.79
N ARG A 187 -2.52 12.65 -3.48
CA ARG A 187 -3.87 12.82 -4.00
C ARG A 187 -3.99 14.13 -4.74
N ASN A 188 -4.43 14.09 -6.02
CA ASN A 188 -4.70 15.28 -6.79
C ASN A 188 -5.93 16.00 -6.21
N VAL A 189 -5.81 17.31 -6.03
CA VAL A 189 -6.90 18.17 -5.53
C VAL A 189 -7.89 18.55 -6.63
N ASP A 190 -7.49 18.45 -7.91
CA ASP A 190 -8.38 18.66 -9.04
C ASP A 190 -9.24 17.40 -9.29
N PRO A 191 -10.57 17.48 -9.08
CA PRO A 191 -11.47 16.36 -9.29
C PRO A 191 -11.60 15.94 -10.76
N LEU A 192 -11.27 16.82 -11.70
CA LEU A 192 -11.34 16.57 -13.14
C LEU A 192 -10.06 15.95 -13.71
N SER A 193 -8.97 15.96 -12.95
CA SER A 193 -7.70 15.39 -13.37
C SER A 193 -7.83 13.89 -13.66
N LYS A 194 -7.23 13.44 -14.77
CA LYS A 194 -7.06 12.02 -15.09
C LYS A 194 -6.08 11.32 -14.12
N PHE A 195 -5.14 12.07 -13.56
CA PHE A 195 -4.13 11.58 -12.60
C PHE A 195 -4.59 11.87 -11.18
N LYS A 196 -5.41 10.99 -10.62
CA LYS A 196 -6.01 11.18 -9.29
C LYS A 196 -5.07 10.80 -8.15
N PHE A 197 -4.19 9.86 -8.38
CA PHE A 197 -3.30 9.28 -7.35
C PHE A 197 -1.88 9.13 -7.86
N ARG A 198 -0.92 9.34 -7.00
CA ARG A 198 0.49 9.03 -7.21
C ARG A 198 1.09 8.46 -5.93
N LYS A 199 1.94 7.46 -6.04
CA LYS A 199 2.82 7.01 -4.95
C LYS A 199 4.24 7.44 -5.29
N ILE A 200 4.91 8.11 -4.38
CA ILE A 200 6.30 8.53 -4.53
C ILE A 200 7.13 7.71 -3.55
N PRO A 201 7.90 6.73 -4.00
CA PRO A 201 8.86 6.04 -3.15
C PRO A 201 9.97 7.02 -2.72
N LEU A 202 10.35 6.98 -1.46
CA LEU A 202 11.42 7.80 -0.90
C LEU A 202 12.77 7.07 -0.82
N GLN A 203 12.75 5.77 -1.11
CA GLN A 203 13.92 4.90 -1.13
C GLN A 203 13.89 4.05 -2.40
N THR A 204 15.05 3.71 -2.95
CA THR A 204 15.19 3.07 -4.26
C THR A 204 15.14 1.53 -4.22
N ASP A 205 15.07 0.94 -3.07
CA ASP A 205 15.35 -0.49 -2.82
C ASP A 205 14.10 -1.41 -2.82
N GLY A 206 12.98 -0.94 -3.33
CA GLY A 206 11.91 -1.80 -3.85
C GLY A 206 10.92 -2.43 -2.85
N LEU A 207 11.11 -2.32 -1.54
CA LEU A 207 10.24 -2.95 -0.52
C LEU A 207 9.08 -2.06 0.00
N HIS A 208 8.70 -1.04 -0.74
CA HIS A 208 7.74 0.00 -0.31
C HIS A 208 6.27 -0.41 -0.37
N LEU A 209 5.95 -1.62 -0.79
CA LEU A 209 4.58 -1.99 -1.16
C LEU A 209 3.63 -2.20 0.03
N LEU A 210 4.14 -2.24 1.26
CA LEU A 210 3.38 -2.56 2.45
C LEU A 210 3.29 -1.42 3.46
N ASP A 211 3.85 -0.25 3.15
CA ASP A 211 3.74 0.91 4.03
C ASP A 211 2.36 1.56 3.93
N TYR A 212 1.96 2.29 4.94
CA TYR A 212 0.63 2.87 5.08
C TYR A 212 0.70 4.23 5.77
N TRP A 213 -0.32 5.05 5.60
CA TRP A 213 -0.46 6.28 6.36
C TRP A 213 -1.35 6.04 7.58
N LYS A 214 -1.08 6.72 8.71
CA LYS A 214 -1.81 6.54 9.95
C LYS A 214 -2.11 7.81 10.72
N ILE A 215 -3.20 7.77 11.49
CA ILE A 215 -3.52 8.69 12.58
C ILE A 215 -3.44 7.89 13.88
N PRO A 216 -2.42 8.06 14.72
CA PRO A 216 -2.36 7.44 16.03
C PRO A 216 -3.35 8.12 16.98
N VAL A 217 -4.01 7.34 17.85
CA VAL A 217 -5.00 7.87 18.81
C VAL A 217 -4.68 7.39 20.22
N ASP A 218 -5.07 6.16 20.59
CA ASP A 218 -4.87 5.62 21.93
C ASP A 218 -4.00 4.37 21.89
N MET A 219 -2.78 4.49 22.36
CA MET A 219 -1.79 3.41 22.36
C MET A 219 -2.16 2.24 23.30
N THR A 220 -3.17 2.38 24.14
CA THR A 220 -3.64 1.31 25.05
C THR A 220 -4.72 0.44 24.41
N SER A 221 -5.39 0.95 23.38
CA SER A 221 -6.44 0.20 22.65
C SER A 221 -5.86 -0.85 21.71
N ASN A 222 -6.65 -1.87 21.39
CA ASN A 222 -6.33 -2.88 20.37
C ASN A 222 -7.19 -2.71 19.10
N LEU A 223 -7.94 -1.62 18.97
CA LEU A 223 -8.84 -1.37 17.85
C LEU A 223 -8.11 -0.66 16.71
N ILE A 224 -8.07 -1.30 15.54
CA ILE A 224 -7.57 -0.73 14.29
C ILE A 224 -8.75 -0.38 13.39
N VAL A 225 -8.80 0.86 12.91
CA VAL A 225 -9.75 1.31 11.89
C VAL A 225 -9.01 1.41 10.55
N MET A 226 -9.48 0.70 9.53
CA MET A 226 -8.80 0.57 8.23
C MET A 226 -9.71 1.01 7.08
N ALA A 227 -9.13 1.69 6.10
CA ALA A 227 -9.78 1.97 4.82
C ALA A 227 -8.81 1.78 3.64
N GLU A 228 -9.37 1.74 2.42
CA GLU A 228 -8.55 1.78 1.22
C GLU A 228 -7.88 3.15 1.07
N GLY A 229 -8.64 4.24 1.22
CA GLY A 229 -8.19 5.61 0.99
C GLY A 229 -7.90 6.40 2.26
N ASN A 230 -6.90 7.29 2.21
CA ASN A 230 -6.57 8.17 3.32
C ASN A 230 -7.72 9.16 3.62
N PHE A 231 -8.48 9.57 2.59
CA PHE A 231 -9.62 10.47 2.80
C PHE A 231 -10.84 9.78 3.42
N ASP A 232 -10.98 8.45 3.28
CA ASP A 232 -12.01 7.69 3.98
C ASP A 232 -11.73 7.70 5.48
N ILE A 233 -10.46 7.51 5.83
CA ILE A 233 -9.97 7.60 7.20
C ILE A 233 -10.17 9.02 7.76
N LEU A 234 -9.75 10.05 7.03
CA LEU A 234 -9.90 11.43 7.48
C LEU A 234 -11.35 11.83 7.68
N SER A 235 -12.23 11.40 6.76
CA SER A 235 -13.66 11.70 6.86
C SER A 235 -14.25 11.04 8.10
N GLU A 236 -14.03 9.75 8.33
CA GLU A 236 -14.53 9.08 9.53
C GLU A 236 -13.92 9.65 10.80
N TYR A 237 -12.60 9.90 10.83
CA TYR A 237 -11.92 10.50 11.97
C TYR A 237 -12.46 11.91 12.31
N GLY A 238 -12.78 12.71 11.29
CA GLY A 238 -13.35 14.05 11.47
C GLY A 238 -14.81 14.06 11.89
N PHE A 239 -15.63 13.16 11.33
CA PHE A 239 -17.06 13.04 11.65
C PHE A 239 -17.33 12.22 12.89
N ASP A 240 -16.48 11.23 13.17
CA ASP A 240 -16.66 10.24 14.23
C ASP A 240 -18.06 9.59 14.19
N SER A 241 -18.51 9.26 12.99
CA SER A 241 -19.86 8.74 12.75
C SER A 241 -20.07 7.35 13.41
N LEU A 242 -18.99 6.60 13.64
CA LEU A 242 -18.97 5.32 14.33
C LEU A 242 -18.65 5.44 15.81
N LYS A 243 -18.37 6.64 16.33
CA LYS A 243 -17.95 6.92 17.72
C LYS A 243 -16.72 6.08 18.13
N LEU A 244 -15.69 6.13 17.28
CA LEU A 244 -14.46 5.36 17.44
C LEU A 244 -13.25 6.23 17.78
N LYS A 245 -13.35 7.56 17.69
CA LYS A 245 -12.22 8.49 17.82
C LYS A 245 -11.44 8.27 19.13
N ASP A 246 -12.15 8.08 20.24
CA ASP A 246 -11.52 7.87 21.55
C ASP A 246 -11.31 6.37 21.91
N LYS A 247 -11.58 5.46 20.98
CA LYS A 247 -11.53 4.01 21.20
C LYS A 247 -10.53 3.31 20.31
N ALA A 248 -10.20 3.90 19.17
CA ALA A 248 -9.26 3.33 18.25
C ALA A 248 -7.82 3.52 18.74
N ARG A 249 -6.97 2.52 18.53
CA ARG A 249 -5.53 2.68 18.65
C ARG A 249 -5.00 3.53 17.51
N VAL A 250 -5.44 3.20 16.32
CA VAL A 250 -4.95 3.82 15.09
C VAL A 250 -5.99 3.75 13.98
N TYR A 251 -6.02 4.79 13.18
CA TYR A 251 -6.70 4.81 11.88
C TYR A 251 -5.65 4.67 10.78
N VAL A 252 -5.89 3.78 9.79
CA VAL A 252 -4.89 3.49 8.75
C VAL A 252 -5.50 3.50 7.35
N GLY A 253 -4.82 4.17 6.43
CA GLY A 253 -5.13 4.20 5.01
C GLY A 253 -3.93 3.74 4.19
N GLY A 254 -4.12 2.76 3.30
CA GLY A 254 -3.02 2.16 2.53
C GLY A 254 -3.04 2.46 1.04
N ASN A 255 -4.09 3.13 0.53
CA ASN A 255 -4.36 3.26 -0.91
C ASN A 255 -4.15 1.94 -1.65
N THR A 256 -4.66 0.85 -1.06
CA THR A 256 -4.50 -0.52 -1.54
C THR A 256 -5.69 -1.39 -1.14
N PHE A 257 -6.02 -2.34 -2.01
CA PHE A 257 -6.98 -3.41 -1.72
C PHE A 257 -6.38 -4.55 -0.86
N ALA A 258 -5.09 -4.48 -0.54
CA ALA A 258 -4.38 -5.53 0.19
C ALA A 258 -4.58 -5.42 1.71
N TYR A 259 -5.84 -5.44 2.16
CA TYR A 259 -6.15 -5.33 3.60
C TYR A 259 -5.44 -6.37 4.46
N SER A 260 -5.22 -7.61 3.95
CA SER A 260 -4.46 -8.63 4.69
C SER A 260 -3.02 -8.22 4.94
N SER A 261 -2.36 -7.67 3.94
CA SER A 261 -0.97 -7.18 4.09
C SER A 261 -0.92 -5.92 4.94
N LEU A 262 -1.88 -5.01 4.76
CA LEU A 262 -2.01 -3.80 5.57
C LEU A 262 -2.20 -4.16 7.06
N LEU A 263 -3.13 -5.07 7.38
CA LEU A 263 -3.36 -5.52 8.74
C LEU A 263 -2.10 -6.12 9.39
N LYS A 264 -1.38 -6.98 8.66
CA LYS A 264 -0.14 -7.58 9.16
C LYS A 264 0.93 -6.54 9.45
N SER A 265 1.11 -5.57 8.55
CA SER A 265 2.06 -4.47 8.76
C SER A 265 1.68 -3.63 9.97
N VAL A 266 0.40 -3.25 10.09
CA VAL A 266 -0.08 -2.45 11.22
C VAL A 266 0.08 -3.21 12.54
N CYS A 267 -0.34 -4.48 12.60
CA CYS A 267 -0.18 -5.30 13.82
C CYS A 267 1.29 -5.46 14.22
N PHE A 268 2.18 -5.61 13.23
CA PHE A 268 3.61 -5.69 13.49
C PHE A 268 4.18 -4.36 14.02
N ASP A 269 3.83 -3.24 13.38
CA ASP A 269 4.35 -1.91 13.75
C ASP A 269 3.77 -1.39 15.08
N GLU A 270 2.55 -1.82 15.42
CA GLU A 270 1.86 -1.44 16.67
C GLU A 270 2.03 -2.48 17.80
N ASP A 271 2.83 -3.53 17.57
CA ASP A 271 3.07 -4.63 18.53
C ASP A 271 1.76 -5.29 19.02
N LEU A 272 0.87 -5.59 18.08
CA LEU A 272 -0.42 -6.21 18.36
C LEU A 272 -0.43 -7.68 17.93
N TYR A 273 -0.54 -8.58 18.88
CA TYR A 273 -0.71 -10.02 18.60
C TYR A 273 -2.09 -10.33 18.01
N ARG A 274 -3.16 -9.74 18.57
CA ARG A 274 -4.54 -9.82 18.07
C ARG A 274 -5.21 -8.47 18.19
N ALA A 275 -5.95 -8.09 17.15
CA ALA A 275 -6.60 -6.80 17.08
C ALA A 275 -8.11 -6.91 16.86
N ASP A 276 -8.84 -5.94 17.39
CA ASP A 276 -10.21 -5.64 17.00
C ASP A 276 -10.15 -4.77 15.74
N ILE A 277 -10.93 -5.11 14.71
CA ILE A 277 -10.82 -4.48 13.40
C ILE A 277 -12.15 -3.82 13.01
N VAL A 278 -12.06 -2.59 12.54
CA VAL A 278 -13.14 -1.93 11.80
C VAL A 278 -12.65 -1.63 10.39
N ILE A 279 -13.37 -2.09 9.38
CA ILE A 279 -13.09 -1.79 7.97
C ILE A 279 -14.15 -0.81 7.45
N LEU A 280 -13.68 0.33 6.94
CA LEU A 280 -14.48 1.28 6.17
C LEU A 280 -14.39 0.87 4.70
N SER A 281 -15.43 0.24 4.20
CA SER A 281 -15.43 -0.40 2.90
C SER A 281 -16.03 0.47 1.81
N ASP A 282 -15.44 0.40 0.62
CA ASP A 282 -16.09 0.87 -0.60
C ASP A 282 -17.31 -0.01 -0.93
N SER A 283 -18.34 0.59 -1.50
CA SER A 283 -19.60 -0.09 -1.83
C SER A 283 -19.50 -1.08 -3.00
N ASP A 284 -18.38 -1.05 -3.74
CA ASP A 284 -18.12 -1.95 -4.89
C ASP A 284 -17.43 -3.26 -4.50
N LYS A 285 -17.14 -3.48 -3.20
CA LYS A 285 -16.50 -4.71 -2.73
C LYS A 285 -17.53 -5.81 -2.50
N PRO A 286 -17.37 -6.98 -3.12
CA PRO A 286 -18.30 -8.10 -2.93
C PRO A 286 -18.12 -8.76 -1.55
N ALA A 287 -19.20 -9.25 -0.97
CA ALA A 287 -19.21 -9.86 0.37
C ALA A 287 -18.27 -11.08 0.51
N TYR A 288 -18.07 -11.86 -0.56
CA TYR A 288 -17.17 -13.02 -0.52
C TYR A 288 -15.71 -12.63 -0.24
N TRP A 289 -15.32 -11.41 -0.65
CA TRP A 289 -13.97 -10.90 -0.45
C TRP A 289 -13.66 -10.73 1.05
N TYR A 290 -14.63 -10.24 1.82
CA TYR A 290 -14.48 -10.11 3.27
C TYR A 290 -14.44 -11.47 3.98
N LYS A 291 -15.22 -12.45 3.52
CA LYS A 291 -15.16 -13.83 4.05
C LYS A 291 -13.76 -14.42 3.86
N LYS A 292 -13.15 -14.20 2.69
CA LYS A 292 -11.77 -14.63 2.41
C LYS A 292 -10.78 -13.92 3.33
N PHE A 293 -10.88 -12.58 3.45
CA PHE A 293 -10.04 -11.77 4.34
C PHE A 293 -10.11 -12.28 5.80
N LEU A 294 -11.30 -12.49 6.35
CA LEU A 294 -11.50 -12.98 7.71
C LEU A 294 -10.88 -14.37 7.91
N LYS A 295 -11.08 -15.28 6.95
CA LYS A 295 -10.50 -16.63 7.01
C LYS A 295 -8.98 -16.61 7.01
N GLU A 296 -8.37 -15.82 6.14
CA GLU A 296 -6.91 -15.73 5.98
C GLU A 296 -6.22 -15.07 7.19
N ASN A 297 -6.92 -14.22 7.93
CA ASN A 297 -6.36 -13.44 9.03
C ASN A 297 -6.98 -13.81 10.41
N SER A 298 -7.69 -14.92 10.52
CA SER A 298 -8.37 -15.35 11.76
C SER A 298 -7.46 -15.48 12.97
N HIS A 299 -6.16 -15.72 12.77
CA HIS A 299 -5.15 -15.81 13.83
C HIS A 299 -4.74 -14.43 14.39
N ILE A 300 -4.93 -13.34 13.63
CA ILE A 300 -4.60 -11.95 14.04
C ILE A 300 -5.85 -11.18 14.45
N ILE A 301 -7.02 -11.55 13.92
CA ILE A 301 -8.28 -10.85 14.18
C ILE A 301 -8.92 -11.43 15.44
N LYS A 302 -9.23 -10.54 16.41
CA LYS A 302 -10.06 -10.86 17.57
C LYS A 302 -11.54 -10.67 17.25
N THR A 303 -11.91 -9.49 16.76
CA THR A 303 -13.24 -9.16 16.24
C THR A 303 -13.09 -8.35 14.95
N CYS A 304 -14.09 -8.41 14.07
CA CYS A 304 -14.10 -7.58 12.86
C CYS A 304 -15.52 -7.06 12.61
N LYS A 305 -15.61 -5.75 12.35
CA LYS A 305 -16.83 -5.09 11.86
C LYS A 305 -16.52 -4.40 10.55
N ILE A 306 -17.41 -4.52 9.59
CA ILE A 306 -17.26 -3.93 8.27
C ILE A 306 -18.44 -3.00 8.03
N TYR A 307 -18.13 -1.76 7.68
CA TYR A 307 -19.12 -0.74 7.41
C TYR A 307 -19.01 -0.24 5.98
N MET A 308 -20.15 -0.01 5.35
CA MET A 308 -20.26 0.69 4.07
C MET A 308 -20.91 2.04 4.26
N ASN A 309 -20.52 3.02 3.45
CA ASN A 309 -21.18 4.32 3.45
C ASN A 309 -22.43 4.30 2.56
N LYS A 310 -23.61 4.52 3.15
CA LYS A 310 -24.88 4.62 2.40
C LYS A 310 -25.04 5.93 1.64
N SER A 311 -24.27 6.96 1.96
CA SER A 311 -24.35 8.27 1.30
C SER A 311 -23.57 8.34 0.01
N GLY A 312 -22.72 7.34 -0.31
CA GLY A 312 -21.87 7.34 -1.49
C GLY A 312 -21.06 6.08 -1.67
N LYS A 313 -20.15 6.10 -2.63
CA LYS A 313 -19.32 4.95 -2.97
C LYS A 313 -18.36 4.56 -1.83
N ASP A 314 -17.77 5.55 -1.18
CA ASP A 314 -16.74 5.43 -0.15
C ASP A 314 -17.02 6.36 1.04
N PHE A 315 -16.24 6.28 2.10
CA PHE A 315 -16.36 7.14 3.29
C PHE A 315 -15.85 8.57 3.05
N GLY A 316 -15.12 8.82 2.00
CA GLY A 316 -14.69 10.15 1.58
C GLY A 316 -15.81 11.01 0.98
N VAL A 317 -17.03 10.49 0.85
CA VAL A 317 -18.23 11.21 0.43
C VAL A 317 -18.97 11.72 1.67
N PHE A 318 -19.11 13.01 1.74
CA PHE A 318 -19.68 13.71 2.90
C PHE A 318 -21.21 13.87 2.81
N PRO A 319 -21.95 13.81 3.92
CA PRO A 319 -21.61 13.22 5.22
C PRO A 319 -21.67 11.68 5.16
N PRO A 320 -20.75 10.96 5.81
CA PRO A 320 -20.79 9.52 5.83
C PRO A 320 -22.01 9.01 6.63
N ARG A 321 -22.68 7.98 6.10
CA ARG A 321 -23.77 7.27 6.77
C ARG A 321 -23.42 5.79 6.84
N PRO A 322 -22.64 5.36 7.86
CA PRO A 322 -22.18 3.99 7.95
C PRO A 322 -23.31 3.00 8.17
N SER A 323 -23.23 1.86 7.50
CA SER A 323 -24.08 0.72 7.68
C SER A 323 -23.24 -0.53 7.85
N GLN A 324 -23.36 -1.21 8.98
CA GLN A 324 -22.65 -2.46 9.22
C GLN A 324 -23.16 -3.54 8.27
N ILE A 325 -22.24 -4.28 7.65
CA ILE A 325 -22.54 -5.38 6.72
C ILE A 325 -21.99 -6.72 7.21
N VAL A 326 -21.05 -6.73 8.15
CA VAL A 326 -20.50 -7.92 8.83
C VAL A 326 -20.19 -7.57 10.29
#